data_d935ed1662a3976a2e13ee4a9277909e
#
_entry.id   d935ed1662a3976a2e13ee4a9277909e
#
_cell.length_a   1.000
_cell.length_b   1.000
_cell.length_c   1.000
_cell.angle_alpha   90.00
_cell.angle_beta   90.00
_cell.angle_gamma   90.00
#
_symmetry.space_group_name_H-M   'P 1'
#
loop_
_entity.id
_entity.type
_entity.pdbx_description
1 polymer ?
#
loop_
_entity_poly.entity_id
_entity_poly.type
_entity_poly.pdbx_seq_one_letter_code
_entity_poly.pdbx_strand_id
1 'polypeptide(L)'
;MQPEPTAELRHRTVETPAGRLHLVEQGTGPLVLLVHGFPESWYSWRRQLPALAEAGYRAVAIDVRGYGRSSKPEATDAYRMLDLVEDNVAVVRALGEESAVVVGHDWGANIASVSALLRPEVFRAVGLLSVPYAPPGGPRPTDIFGQIGGPEQEFYVSYFQKPGRAEAEIEPDVRGWLAGFYAALSADTMPAQGEPDPHFVARAGGRLRDRFPTGVLPAWLSKDDLDVYAGEFERTGLTGALNRYRNMDRDWEELAPHRGAPIKQPSLFIGGALDASTTWMSDAIDAYPTTLPGLSASHLLDACGHWIQQERPDEVNRLLTDWLATLQG
;
A
#
# COMPACT_ATOMS: atom_id res chain seq x y z
N MET A 1 -0.21 -13.87 37.20
CA MET A 1 0.64 -13.98 36.01
C MET A 1 0.89 -12.54 35.56
N GLN A 2 2.11 -12.05 35.69
CA GLN A 2 2.44 -10.72 35.17
C GLN A 2 2.36 -10.85 33.65
N PRO A 3 1.80 -9.84 32.92
CA PRO A 3 1.86 -9.85 31.47
C PRO A 3 3.33 -9.86 31.06
N GLU A 4 3.71 -10.78 30.17
CA GLU A 4 5.04 -10.72 29.55
C GLU A 4 5.20 -9.32 28.92
N PRO A 5 6.40 -8.72 29.02
CA PRO A 5 6.63 -7.40 28.45
C PRO A 5 6.28 -7.47 26.97
N THR A 6 5.42 -6.55 26.52
CA THR A 6 5.10 -6.36 25.09
C THR A 6 6.42 -6.38 24.32
N ALA A 7 6.55 -7.32 23.38
CA ALA A 7 7.80 -7.53 22.65
C ALA A 7 8.27 -6.20 22.04
N GLU A 8 9.53 -5.85 22.29
CA GLU A 8 10.13 -4.58 21.85
C GLU A 8 10.12 -4.48 20.31
N LEU A 9 9.80 -3.31 19.79
CA LEU A 9 9.87 -2.99 18.38
C LEU A 9 11.33 -3.05 17.89
N ARG A 10 11.65 -3.89 16.92
CA ARG A 10 13.01 -4.12 16.44
C ARG A 10 13.18 -3.70 14.99
N HIS A 11 14.13 -2.80 14.75
CA HIS A 11 14.56 -2.43 13.41
C HIS A 11 15.64 -3.37 12.90
N ARG A 12 15.45 -3.87 11.67
CA ARG A 12 16.43 -4.75 11.01
C ARG A 12 16.63 -4.32 9.55
N THR A 13 17.76 -4.75 9.01
CA THR A 13 18.03 -4.67 7.57
C THR A 13 18.35 -6.09 7.10
N VAL A 14 17.73 -6.51 6.01
CA VAL A 14 17.98 -7.79 5.35
C VAL A 14 18.55 -7.57 3.96
N GLU A 15 19.49 -8.41 3.56
CA GLU A 15 20.02 -8.41 2.20
C GLU A 15 19.07 -9.17 1.28
N THR A 16 18.81 -8.61 0.10
CA THR A 16 18.05 -9.22 -0.97
C THR A 16 18.86 -9.20 -2.26
N PRO A 17 18.50 -9.96 -3.30
CA PRO A 17 19.22 -9.91 -4.58
C PRO A 17 19.31 -8.51 -5.20
N ALA A 18 18.37 -7.64 -4.87
CA ALA A 18 18.30 -6.27 -5.40
C ALA A 18 18.79 -5.20 -4.43
N GLY A 19 19.43 -5.58 -3.33
CA GLY A 19 19.97 -4.68 -2.33
C GLY A 19 19.41 -4.94 -0.94
N ARG A 20 19.38 -3.91 -0.09
CA ARG A 20 18.95 -4.02 1.29
C ARG A 20 17.51 -3.58 1.46
N LEU A 21 16.75 -4.32 2.25
CA LEU A 21 15.44 -3.90 2.73
C LEU A 21 15.46 -3.70 4.23
N HIS A 22 14.95 -2.56 4.65
CA HIS A 22 14.68 -2.26 6.04
C HIS A 22 13.32 -2.81 6.42
N LEU A 23 13.23 -3.34 7.64
CA LEU A 23 12.00 -3.81 8.22
C LEU A 23 11.94 -3.51 9.71
N VAL A 24 10.73 -3.52 10.24
CA VAL A 24 10.45 -3.41 11.66
C VAL A 24 9.60 -4.58 12.07
N GLU A 25 10.04 -5.29 13.11
CA GLU A 25 9.36 -6.48 13.59
C GLU A 25 8.96 -6.38 15.06
N GLN A 26 7.85 -7.03 15.41
CA GLN A 26 7.36 -7.18 16.77
C GLN A 26 6.67 -8.52 16.96
N GLY A 27 6.80 -9.11 18.13
CA GLY A 27 6.18 -10.39 18.47
C GLY A 27 6.96 -11.62 17.99
N THR A 28 6.36 -12.78 18.24
CA THR A 28 6.88 -14.11 17.86
C THR A 28 5.70 -14.96 17.38
N GLY A 29 5.97 -16.07 16.68
CA GLY A 29 4.94 -16.96 16.16
C GLY A 29 4.85 -16.90 14.62
N PRO A 30 3.72 -17.30 14.02
CA PRO A 30 3.56 -17.30 12.56
C PRO A 30 3.78 -15.91 11.95
N LEU A 31 4.53 -15.85 10.83
CA LEU A 31 4.91 -14.60 10.18
C LEU A 31 3.73 -13.95 9.46
N VAL A 32 3.52 -12.65 9.74
CA VAL A 32 2.64 -11.74 9.00
C VAL A 32 3.50 -10.62 8.43
N LEU A 33 3.63 -10.58 7.10
CA LEU A 33 4.37 -9.55 6.36
C LEU A 33 3.42 -8.42 5.96
N LEU A 34 3.74 -7.18 6.36
CA LEU A 34 2.96 -5.98 6.14
C LEU A 34 3.65 -5.09 5.10
N VAL A 35 2.95 -4.79 4.00
CA VAL A 35 3.47 -4.08 2.84
C VAL A 35 2.69 -2.78 2.64
N HIS A 36 3.37 -1.64 2.80
CA HIS A 36 2.76 -0.31 2.66
C HIS A 36 2.65 0.13 1.19
N GLY A 37 1.92 1.23 0.96
CA GLY A 37 1.75 1.86 -0.34
C GLY A 37 2.43 3.23 -0.47
N PHE A 38 1.84 4.09 -1.30
CA PHE A 38 2.35 5.43 -1.59
C PHE A 38 1.46 6.51 -0.93
N PRO A 39 2.05 7.54 -0.37
CA PRO A 39 3.45 7.77 -0.01
C PRO A 39 3.69 7.43 1.48
N GLU A 40 3.86 6.17 1.78
CA GLU A 40 3.95 5.65 3.14
C GLU A 40 5.37 5.10 3.46
N SER A 41 5.48 4.39 4.58
CA SER A 41 6.63 3.61 5.02
C SER A 41 6.15 2.49 5.96
N TRP A 42 7.06 1.71 6.54
CA TRP A 42 6.72 0.76 7.62
C TRP A 42 5.87 1.40 8.71
N TYR A 43 5.99 2.72 8.91
CA TYR A 43 5.33 3.47 9.98
C TYR A 43 3.81 3.50 9.86
N SER A 44 3.26 3.30 8.68
CA SER A 44 1.81 3.18 8.49
C SER A 44 1.21 1.96 9.20
N TRP A 45 2.04 0.99 9.56
CA TRP A 45 1.66 -0.21 10.28
C TRP A 45 1.92 -0.14 11.81
N ARG A 46 2.30 1.05 12.34
CA ARG A 46 2.67 1.25 13.75
C ARG A 46 1.58 0.84 14.76
N ARG A 47 0.32 0.83 14.33
CA ARG A 47 -0.82 0.40 15.15
C ARG A 47 -1.14 -1.09 15.01
N GLN A 48 -0.78 -1.70 13.88
CA GLN A 48 -0.97 -3.13 13.62
C GLN A 48 0.12 -4.00 14.21
N LEU A 49 1.37 -3.53 14.22
CA LEU A 49 2.51 -4.27 14.75
C LEU A 49 2.27 -4.76 16.20
N PRO A 50 1.92 -3.90 17.18
CA PRO A 50 1.67 -4.35 18.55
C PRO A 50 0.43 -5.26 18.66
N ALA A 51 -0.66 -4.95 17.93
CA ALA A 51 -1.88 -5.74 18.00
C ALA A 51 -1.69 -7.17 17.49
N LEU A 52 -0.95 -7.33 16.38
CA LEU A 52 -0.61 -8.65 15.85
C LEU A 52 0.35 -9.41 16.77
N ALA A 53 1.32 -8.70 17.37
CA ALA A 53 2.23 -9.28 18.33
C ALA A 53 1.51 -9.80 19.60
N GLU A 54 0.55 -9.03 20.13
CA GLU A 54 -0.31 -9.42 21.26
C GLU A 54 -1.21 -10.62 20.91
N ALA A 55 -1.62 -10.72 19.65
CA ALA A 55 -2.38 -11.86 19.14
C ALA A 55 -1.53 -13.11 18.85
N GLY A 56 -0.22 -13.08 19.13
CA GLY A 56 0.69 -14.23 19.02
C GLY A 56 1.30 -14.42 17.62
N TYR A 57 1.40 -13.36 16.84
CA TYR A 57 2.05 -13.37 15.52
C TYR A 57 3.40 -12.65 15.56
N ARG A 58 4.29 -13.05 14.68
CA ARG A 58 5.46 -12.26 14.32
C ARG A 58 5.07 -11.28 13.23
N ALA A 59 4.76 -10.04 13.60
CA ALA A 59 4.41 -8.99 12.68
C ALA A 59 5.67 -8.31 12.15
N VAL A 60 5.78 -8.17 10.83
CA VAL A 60 6.93 -7.56 10.14
C VAL A 60 6.44 -6.57 9.12
N ALA A 61 6.74 -5.28 9.31
CA ALA A 61 6.46 -4.21 8.35
C ALA A 61 7.75 -3.83 7.62
N ILE A 62 7.75 -3.87 6.30
CA ILE A 62 8.91 -3.48 5.48
C ILE A 62 8.81 -2.03 5.04
N ASP A 63 9.96 -1.39 4.80
CA ASP A 63 10.04 -0.30 3.83
C ASP A 63 10.17 -0.91 2.44
N VAL A 64 9.18 -0.72 1.59
CA VAL A 64 9.21 -1.19 0.20
C VAL A 64 10.43 -0.59 -0.51
N ARG A 65 11.02 -1.30 -1.49
CA ARG A 65 12.08 -0.77 -2.35
C ARG A 65 11.71 0.63 -2.87
N GLY A 66 12.63 1.58 -2.73
CA GLY A 66 12.40 2.98 -3.08
C GLY A 66 11.96 3.87 -1.92
N TYR A 67 11.62 3.29 -0.77
CA TYR A 67 11.11 4.01 0.40
C TYR A 67 12.03 3.90 1.61
N GLY A 68 11.85 4.81 2.55
CA GLY A 68 12.42 4.77 3.89
C GLY A 68 13.91 4.46 3.90
N ARG A 69 14.29 3.40 4.60
CA ARG A 69 15.69 2.95 4.75
C ARG A 69 16.07 1.81 3.81
N SER A 70 15.16 1.38 2.95
CA SER A 70 15.41 0.37 1.92
C SER A 70 16.20 0.92 0.74
N SER A 71 16.80 0.04 -0.08
CA SER A 71 17.55 0.40 -1.28
C SER A 71 16.70 1.17 -2.29
N LYS A 72 17.35 2.11 -2.99
CA LYS A 72 16.76 3.01 -3.97
C LYS A 72 17.56 2.97 -5.27
N PRO A 73 17.43 1.91 -6.08
CA PRO A 73 18.08 1.87 -7.38
C PRO A 73 17.67 3.06 -8.24
N GLU A 74 18.59 3.60 -9.04
CA GLU A 74 18.31 4.74 -9.93
C GLU A 74 17.44 4.35 -11.12
N ALA A 75 17.61 3.12 -11.62
CA ALA A 75 16.91 2.64 -12.81
C ALA A 75 15.41 2.46 -12.53
N THR A 76 14.57 3.06 -13.36
CA THR A 76 13.10 2.96 -13.25
C THR A 76 12.63 1.51 -13.28
N ASP A 77 13.22 0.68 -14.14
CA ASP A 77 12.86 -0.72 -14.32
C ASP A 77 13.25 -1.64 -13.14
N ALA A 78 13.97 -1.13 -12.15
CA ALA A 78 14.22 -1.83 -10.90
C ALA A 78 13.00 -1.86 -9.95
N TYR A 79 11.87 -1.24 -10.33
CA TYR A 79 10.66 -1.14 -9.52
C TYR A 79 9.47 -1.89 -10.13
N ARG A 80 9.74 -2.91 -10.95
CA ARG A 80 8.72 -3.79 -11.53
C ARG A 80 8.05 -4.63 -10.46
N MET A 81 6.80 -5.01 -10.72
CA MET A 81 6.04 -5.84 -9.80
C MET A 81 6.76 -7.16 -9.47
N LEU A 82 7.36 -7.80 -10.46
CA LEU A 82 8.08 -9.06 -10.26
C LEU A 82 9.27 -8.89 -9.29
N ASP A 83 10.00 -7.77 -9.38
CA ASP A 83 11.12 -7.49 -8.47
C ASP A 83 10.64 -7.25 -7.04
N LEU A 84 9.48 -6.60 -6.84
CA LEU A 84 8.89 -6.36 -5.52
C LEU A 84 8.35 -7.65 -4.90
N VAL A 85 7.83 -8.56 -5.71
CA VAL A 85 7.44 -9.91 -5.26
C VAL A 85 8.66 -10.69 -4.77
N GLU A 86 9.77 -10.66 -5.51
CA GLU A 86 11.01 -11.33 -5.09
C GLU A 86 11.63 -10.69 -3.84
N ASP A 87 11.46 -9.39 -3.63
CA ASP A 87 11.84 -8.74 -2.38
C ASP A 87 11.05 -9.31 -1.19
N ASN A 88 9.74 -9.46 -1.32
CA ASN A 88 8.91 -10.06 -0.27
C ASN A 88 9.33 -11.50 0.05
N VAL A 89 9.61 -12.29 -0.98
CA VAL A 89 10.13 -13.67 -0.82
C VAL A 89 11.48 -13.66 -0.11
N ALA A 90 12.39 -12.78 -0.53
CA ALA A 90 13.71 -12.67 0.09
C ALA A 90 13.62 -12.26 1.58
N VAL A 91 12.69 -11.38 1.94
CA VAL A 91 12.42 -11.01 3.34
C VAL A 91 11.97 -12.24 4.13
N VAL A 92 10.97 -12.98 3.65
CA VAL A 92 10.48 -14.19 4.34
C VAL A 92 11.63 -15.17 4.58
N ARG A 93 12.45 -15.45 3.54
CA ARG A 93 13.60 -16.35 3.65
C ARG A 93 14.70 -15.83 4.58
N ALA A 94 15.01 -14.53 4.53
CA ALA A 94 16.01 -13.91 5.42
C ALA A 94 15.59 -13.90 6.89
N LEU A 95 14.28 -13.99 7.17
CA LEU A 95 13.72 -14.13 8.50
C LEU A 95 13.74 -15.59 9.02
N GLY A 96 14.16 -16.55 8.17
CA GLY A 96 14.24 -17.98 8.51
C GLY A 96 12.90 -18.70 8.35
N GLU A 97 11.93 -18.09 7.66
CA GLU A 97 10.59 -18.66 7.48
C GLU A 97 10.43 -19.31 6.09
N GLU A 98 9.62 -20.35 6.02
CA GLU A 98 9.26 -20.97 4.75
C GLU A 98 8.04 -20.32 4.11
N SER A 99 7.12 -19.79 4.92
CA SER A 99 5.90 -19.16 4.46
C SER A 99 5.44 -18.02 5.38
N ALA A 100 4.58 -17.16 4.84
CA ALA A 100 3.98 -16.04 5.55
C ALA A 100 2.53 -15.82 5.14
N VAL A 101 1.77 -15.10 5.96
CA VAL A 101 0.61 -14.33 5.52
C VAL A 101 1.13 -12.98 5.05
N VAL A 102 0.70 -12.50 3.88
CA VAL A 102 1.05 -11.17 3.41
C VAL A 102 -0.18 -10.26 3.48
N VAL A 103 0.00 -9.06 4.02
CA VAL A 103 -1.05 -8.03 4.10
C VAL A 103 -0.53 -6.75 3.46
N GLY A 104 -1.28 -6.16 2.55
CA GLY A 104 -0.87 -4.95 1.86
C GLY A 104 -1.93 -3.86 1.89
N HIS A 105 -1.49 -2.60 1.83
CA HIS A 105 -2.32 -1.42 1.71
C HIS A 105 -1.91 -0.62 0.46
N ASP A 106 -2.86 -0.07 -0.30
CA ASP A 106 -2.64 0.71 -1.52
C ASP A 106 -1.76 -0.05 -2.53
N TRP A 107 -0.64 0.48 -2.99
CA TRP A 107 0.33 -0.28 -3.81
C TRP A 107 0.81 -1.56 -3.13
N GLY A 108 0.89 -1.55 -1.80
CA GLY A 108 1.20 -2.75 -1.03
C GLY A 108 0.15 -3.85 -1.20
N ALA A 109 -1.14 -3.51 -1.39
CA ALA A 109 -2.17 -4.50 -1.69
C ALA A 109 -1.97 -5.12 -3.07
N ASN A 110 -1.57 -4.33 -4.07
CA ASN A 110 -1.18 -4.86 -5.38
C ASN A 110 0.04 -5.78 -5.29
N ILE A 111 1.08 -5.37 -4.54
CA ILE A 111 2.28 -6.20 -4.33
C ILE A 111 1.92 -7.49 -3.58
N ALA A 112 1.10 -7.42 -2.54
CA ALA A 112 0.67 -8.58 -1.76
C ALA A 112 -0.16 -9.55 -2.60
N SER A 113 -1.10 -9.05 -3.42
CA SER A 113 -1.93 -9.88 -4.29
C SER A 113 -1.10 -10.61 -5.35
N VAL A 114 -0.15 -9.91 -6.00
CA VAL A 114 0.73 -10.53 -6.99
C VAL A 114 1.73 -11.48 -6.32
N SER A 115 2.19 -11.18 -5.10
CA SER A 115 3.01 -12.12 -4.31
C SER A 115 2.27 -13.42 -4.03
N ALA A 116 1.01 -13.35 -3.60
CA ALA A 116 0.17 -14.53 -3.38
C ALA A 116 -0.12 -15.29 -4.69
N LEU A 117 -0.38 -14.57 -5.78
CA LEU A 117 -0.64 -15.17 -7.09
C LEU A 117 0.57 -15.96 -7.63
N LEU A 118 1.76 -15.36 -7.57
CA LEU A 118 2.96 -15.91 -8.21
C LEU A 118 3.77 -16.86 -7.31
N ARG A 119 3.66 -16.70 -5.99
CA ARG A 119 4.45 -17.45 -5.02
C ARG A 119 3.55 -18.08 -3.93
N PRO A 120 2.55 -18.88 -4.36
CA PRO A 120 1.59 -19.50 -3.44
C PRO A 120 2.24 -20.46 -2.43
N GLU A 121 3.44 -20.98 -2.72
CA GLU A 121 4.22 -21.79 -1.82
C GLU A 121 4.86 -20.99 -0.67
N VAL A 122 5.00 -19.67 -0.85
CA VAL A 122 5.52 -18.76 0.19
C VAL A 122 4.39 -18.01 0.88
N PHE A 123 3.42 -17.48 0.12
CA PHE A 123 2.32 -16.68 0.66
C PHE A 123 1.05 -17.52 0.77
N ARG A 124 0.84 -18.11 1.95
CA ARG A 124 -0.25 -19.05 2.24
C ARG A 124 -1.63 -18.38 2.40
N ALA A 125 -1.67 -17.07 2.63
CA ALA A 125 -2.88 -16.26 2.72
C ALA A 125 -2.57 -14.79 2.44
N VAL A 126 -3.57 -13.99 2.02
CA VAL A 126 -3.41 -12.59 1.65
C VAL A 126 -4.51 -11.69 2.21
N GLY A 127 -4.11 -10.59 2.84
CA GLY A 127 -4.99 -9.49 3.26
C GLY A 127 -4.81 -8.27 2.37
N LEU A 128 -5.89 -7.70 1.87
CA LEU A 128 -5.90 -6.57 0.96
C LEU A 128 -6.66 -5.41 1.59
N LEU A 129 -5.98 -4.27 1.78
CA LEU A 129 -6.55 -3.06 2.35
C LEU A 129 -6.63 -1.96 1.29
N SER A 130 -7.76 -1.29 1.19
CA SER A 130 -8.05 -0.19 0.25
C SER A 130 -8.24 -0.66 -1.20
N VAL A 131 -7.20 -1.23 -1.81
CA VAL A 131 -7.20 -1.58 -3.24
C VAL A 131 -7.66 -3.02 -3.44
N PRO A 132 -8.81 -3.23 -4.12
CA PRO A 132 -9.32 -4.56 -4.43
C PRO A 132 -8.42 -5.33 -5.40
N TYR A 133 -8.43 -6.66 -5.29
CA TYR A 133 -7.78 -7.51 -6.29
C TYR A 133 -8.55 -7.49 -7.61
N ALA A 134 -7.88 -7.05 -8.67
CA ALA A 134 -8.28 -7.27 -10.05
C ALA A 134 -7.24 -8.18 -10.72
N PRO A 135 -7.64 -9.32 -11.32
CA PRO A 135 -6.71 -10.20 -12.01
C PRO A 135 -5.92 -9.49 -13.10
N PRO A 136 -4.65 -9.86 -13.36
CA PRO A 136 -3.90 -9.34 -14.48
C PRO A 136 -4.68 -9.42 -15.79
N GLY A 137 -4.54 -8.44 -16.65
CA GLY A 137 -5.25 -8.35 -17.94
C GLY A 137 -5.95 -7.02 -18.13
N GLY A 138 -7.02 -7.02 -18.92
CA GLY A 138 -7.71 -5.78 -19.29
C GLY A 138 -6.89 -4.89 -20.22
N PRO A 139 -7.34 -3.64 -20.44
CA PRO A 139 -6.63 -2.67 -21.26
C PRO A 139 -5.31 -2.22 -20.63
N ARG A 140 -4.42 -1.66 -21.43
CA ARG A 140 -3.13 -1.14 -20.97
C ARG A 140 -3.36 0.04 -20.00
N PRO A 141 -2.69 0.05 -18.83
CA PRO A 141 -2.97 1.02 -17.76
C PRO A 141 -2.84 2.48 -18.21
N THR A 142 -1.75 2.84 -18.90
CA THR A 142 -1.55 4.23 -19.33
C THR A 142 -2.58 4.69 -20.37
N ASP A 143 -3.15 3.79 -21.19
CA ASP A 143 -4.21 4.12 -22.16
C ASP A 143 -5.51 4.49 -21.42
N ILE A 144 -5.87 3.74 -20.37
CA ILE A 144 -7.05 4.04 -19.54
C ILE A 144 -6.85 5.32 -18.75
N PHE A 145 -5.77 5.42 -17.98
CA PHE A 145 -5.52 6.57 -17.12
C PHE A 145 -5.30 7.85 -17.94
N GLY A 146 -4.78 7.74 -19.17
CA GLY A 146 -4.64 8.86 -20.10
C GLY A 146 -5.96 9.45 -20.59
N GLN A 147 -7.05 8.67 -20.57
CA GLN A 147 -8.39 9.08 -21.00
C GLN A 147 -9.25 9.62 -19.85
N ILE A 148 -8.96 9.20 -18.60
CA ILE A 148 -9.65 9.69 -17.42
C ILE A 148 -9.37 11.18 -17.21
N GLY A 149 -10.38 11.99 -16.96
CA GLY A 149 -10.28 13.45 -16.77
C GLY A 149 -10.52 14.28 -18.02
N GLY A 150 -10.53 13.69 -19.20
CA GLY A 150 -10.86 14.37 -20.47
C GLY A 150 -9.81 15.41 -20.90
N PRO A 151 -10.23 16.45 -21.68
CA PRO A 151 -9.29 17.38 -22.31
C PRO A 151 -8.68 18.40 -21.35
N GLU A 152 -9.36 18.73 -20.24
CA GLU A 152 -8.95 19.81 -19.35
C GLU A 152 -8.14 19.34 -18.13
N GLN A 153 -8.28 18.06 -17.77
CA GLN A 153 -7.68 17.49 -16.59
C GLN A 153 -6.93 16.20 -16.93
N GLU A 154 -5.99 15.83 -16.12
CA GLU A 154 -5.35 14.52 -16.16
C GLU A 154 -5.44 13.85 -14.80
N PHE A 155 -5.56 12.55 -14.81
CA PHE A 155 -5.57 11.73 -13.60
C PHE A 155 -4.15 11.68 -12.99
N TYR A 156 -4.05 11.67 -11.66
CA TYR A 156 -2.76 11.74 -10.95
C TYR A 156 -1.77 10.64 -11.38
N VAL A 157 -2.25 9.44 -11.73
CA VAL A 157 -1.41 8.36 -12.23
C VAL A 157 -0.70 8.77 -13.53
N SER A 158 -1.40 9.46 -14.44
CA SER A 158 -0.80 10.01 -15.66
C SER A 158 0.18 11.14 -15.35
N TYR A 159 -0.14 11.97 -14.36
CA TYR A 159 0.76 13.03 -13.88
C TYR A 159 2.10 12.48 -13.37
N PHE A 160 2.09 11.32 -12.68
CA PHE A 160 3.29 10.67 -12.14
C PHE A 160 4.15 9.93 -13.17
N GLN A 161 3.64 9.71 -14.40
CA GLN A 161 4.40 8.98 -15.43
C GLN A 161 5.66 9.71 -15.87
N LYS A 162 5.62 11.05 -15.97
CA LYS A 162 6.76 11.83 -16.46
C LYS A 162 7.81 12.01 -15.35
N PRO A 163 9.04 11.44 -15.52
CA PRO A 163 10.13 11.63 -14.56
C PRO A 163 10.42 13.12 -14.29
N GLY A 164 10.67 13.45 -13.04
CA GLY A 164 10.99 14.79 -12.57
C GLY A 164 9.80 15.74 -12.40
N ARG A 165 8.62 15.42 -12.94
CA ARG A 165 7.46 16.33 -12.89
C ARG A 165 6.84 16.42 -11.50
N ALA A 166 6.52 15.28 -10.91
CA ALA A 166 5.96 15.23 -9.57
C ALA A 166 7.03 15.55 -8.51
N GLU A 167 8.25 15.10 -8.73
CA GLU A 167 9.38 15.43 -7.87
C GLU A 167 9.57 16.95 -7.76
N ALA A 168 9.51 17.69 -8.88
CA ALA A 168 9.65 19.16 -8.89
C ALA A 168 8.52 19.88 -8.14
N GLU A 169 7.33 19.26 -8.01
CA GLU A 169 6.24 19.79 -7.21
C GLU A 169 6.43 19.46 -5.72
N ILE A 170 6.81 18.21 -5.41
CA ILE A 170 6.76 17.67 -4.06
C ILE A 170 8.01 18.03 -3.24
N GLU A 171 9.19 17.85 -3.83
CA GLU A 171 10.47 17.92 -3.09
C GLU A 171 10.81 19.31 -2.51
N PRO A 172 10.35 20.44 -3.09
CA PRO A 172 10.56 21.75 -2.44
C PRO A 172 9.83 21.94 -1.11
N ASP A 173 8.75 21.16 -0.86
CA ASP A 173 7.94 21.24 0.35
C ASP A 173 7.26 19.89 0.60
N VAL A 174 8.07 18.88 0.89
CA VAL A 174 7.62 17.50 1.14
C VAL A 174 6.58 17.45 2.27
N ARG A 175 6.87 18.11 3.39
CA ARG A 175 6.00 18.09 4.56
C ARG A 175 4.62 18.69 4.28
N GLY A 176 4.58 19.86 3.63
CA GLY A 176 3.32 20.51 3.27
C GLY A 176 2.53 19.72 2.23
N TRP A 177 3.23 19.11 1.26
CA TRP A 177 2.60 18.26 0.25
C TRP A 177 1.99 17.00 0.88
N LEU A 178 2.73 16.30 1.75
CA LEU A 178 2.23 15.10 2.44
C LEU A 178 1.03 15.43 3.34
N ALA A 179 1.08 16.54 4.09
CA ALA A 179 -0.04 16.99 4.92
C ALA A 179 -1.32 17.14 4.10
N GLY A 180 -1.24 17.81 2.94
CA GLY A 180 -2.36 18.00 2.04
C GLY A 180 -2.83 16.71 1.39
N PHE A 181 -1.90 15.84 0.96
CA PHE A 181 -2.22 14.57 0.33
C PHE A 181 -2.92 13.61 1.31
N TYR A 182 -2.40 13.48 2.54
CA TYR A 182 -3.07 12.68 3.57
C TYR A 182 -4.45 13.22 3.91
N ALA A 183 -4.59 14.54 4.04
CA ALA A 183 -5.89 15.17 4.32
C ALA A 183 -6.88 14.99 3.15
N ALA A 184 -6.41 15.05 1.92
CA ALA A 184 -7.26 14.94 0.73
C ALA A 184 -7.94 13.57 0.59
N LEU A 185 -7.35 12.51 1.17
CA LEU A 185 -7.83 11.14 1.05
C LEU A 185 -8.34 10.55 2.38
N SER A 186 -8.42 11.36 3.45
CA SER A 186 -8.95 10.96 4.76
C SER A 186 -10.42 11.34 4.89
N ALA A 187 -11.23 10.46 5.47
CA ALA A 187 -12.69 10.63 5.56
C ALA A 187 -13.13 11.90 6.29
N ASP A 188 -12.35 12.37 7.27
CA ASP A 188 -12.68 13.54 8.10
C ASP A 188 -12.21 14.88 7.53
N THR A 189 -11.37 14.87 6.48
CA THR A 189 -10.75 16.08 5.93
C THR A 189 -10.80 16.18 4.41
N MET A 190 -11.24 15.12 3.70
CA MET A 190 -11.33 15.13 2.23
C MET A 190 -12.26 16.24 1.73
N PRO A 191 -12.02 16.75 0.51
CA PRO A 191 -12.90 17.74 -0.12
C PRO A 191 -14.36 17.29 -0.15
N ALA A 192 -15.27 18.23 0.06
CA ALA A 192 -16.70 17.96 0.00
C ALA A 192 -17.17 17.62 -1.43
N GLN A 193 -18.31 16.94 -1.53
CA GLN A 193 -18.90 16.65 -2.84
C GLN A 193 -19.18 17.96 -3.61
N GLY A 194 -18.65 18.05 -4.82
CA GLY A 194 -18.76 19.24 -5.69
C GLY A 194 -17.52 20.15 -5.65
N GLU A 195 -16.61 19.93 -4.74
CA GLU A 195 -15.27 20.55 -4.77
C GLU A 195 -14.35 19.85 -5.79
N PRO A 196 -13.26 20.50 -6.22
CA PRO A 196 -12.32 19.89 -7.15
C PRO A 196 -11.73 18.58 -6.58
N ASP A 197 -11.88 17.50 -7.35
CA ASP A 197 -11.40 16.18 -6.98
C ASP A 197 -9.86 16.16 -6.88
N PRO A 198 -9.28 15.73 -5.73
CA PRO A 198 -7.83 15.71 -5.51
C PRO A 198 -7.08 14.70 -6.37
N HIS A 199 -7.77 13.77 -7.04
CA HIS A 199 -7.13 12.81 -7.93
C HIS A 199 -6.83 13.37 -9.33
N PHE A 200 -7.23 14.62 -9.63
CA PHE A 200 -7.03 15.22 -10.94
C PHE A 200 -6.16 16.47 -10.89
N VAL A 201 -5.41 16.70 -11.95
CA VAL A 201 -4.54 17.86 -12.16
C VAL A 201 -5.02 18.61 -13.40
N ALA A 202 -5.11 19.94 -13.34
CA ALA A 202 -5.41 20.75 -14.51
C ALA A 202 -4.26 20.66 -15.55
N ARG A 203 -4.58 20.30 -16.82
CA ARG A 203 -3.55 20.18 -17.87
C ARG A 203 -2.86 21.50 -18.19
N ALA A 204 -3.51 22.64 -17.97
CA ALA A 204 -2.97 23.98 -18.19
C ALA A 204 -2.01 24.45 -17.07
N GLY A 205 -1.04 23.61 -16.71
CA GLY A 205 0.01 23.97 -15.75
C GLY A 205 -0.39 23.83 -14.27
N GLY A 206 -1.44 23.06 -13.97
CA GLY A 206 -1.84 22.75 -12.60
C GLY A 206 -0.87 21.83 -11.91
N ARG A 207 -0.93 21.82 -10.57
CA ARG A 207 -0.23 20.91 -9.69
C ARG A 207 -1.24 20.08 -8.91
N LEU A 208 -0.86 18.89 -8.50
CA LEU A 208 -1.75 18.01 -7.74
C LEU A 208 -2.16 18.67 -6.41
N ARG A 209 -1.21 19.31 -5.72
CA ARG A 209 -1.45 20.00 -4.44
C ARG A 209 -2.42 21.19 -4.51
N ASP A 210 -2.70 21.72 -5.70
CA ASP A 210 -3.62 22.86 -5.85
C ASP A 210 -5.07 22.49 -5.46
N ARG A 211 -5.35 21.18 -5.29
CA ARG A 211 -6.65 20.63 -4.89
C ARG A 211 -6.66 20.01 -3.49
N PHE A 212 -5.58 20.11 -2.77
CA PHE A 212 -5.50 19.56 -1.42
C PHE A 212 -6.10 20.53 -0.39
N PRO A 213 -6.76 20.00 0.66
CA PRO A 213 -7.08 20.79 1.84
C PRO A 213 -5.83 21.41 2.44
N THR A 214 -5.94 22.66 2.91
CA THR A 214 -4.81 23.38 3.51
C THR A 214 -5.07 23.70 4.97
N GLY A 215 -4.02 23.62 5.79
CA GLY A 215 -4.09 24.00 7.21
C GLY A 215 -4.84 23.03 8.13
N VAL A 216 -5.21 21.84 7.61
CA VAL A 216 -5.86 20.78 8.37
C VAL A 216 -5.01 19.51 8.33
N LEU A 217 -5.07 18.72 9.40
CA LEU A 217 -4.55 17.36 9.45
C LEU A 217 -5.71 16.43 9.84
N PRO A 218 -5.78 15.22 9.26
CA PRO A 218 -6.76 14.25 9.68
C PRO A 218 -6.51 13.81 11.13
N ALA A 219 -7.55 13.39 11.83
CA ALA A 219 -7.49 13.06 13.25
C ALA A 219 -6.46 11.97 13.60
N TRP A 220 -6.18 11.05 12.67
CA TRP A 220 -5.22 9.97 12.84
C TRP A 220 -3.75 10.41 12.70
N LEU A 221 -3.49 11.60 12.11
CA LEU A 221 -2.16 12.09 11.76
C LEU A 221 -1.75 13.25 12.68
N SER A 222 -0.99 12.96 13.73
CA SER A 222 -0.38 14.02 14.55
C SER A 222 0.73 14.75 13.79
N LYS A 223 1.19 15.90 14.32
CA LYS A 223 2.36 16.59 13.75
C LYS A 223 3.62 15.74 13.81
N ASP A 224 3.79 14.98 14.88
CA ASP A 224 4.94 14.09 15.06
C ASP A 224 4.89 12.91 14.08
N ASP A 225 3.70 12.34 13.83
CA ASP A 225 3.53 11.32 12.78
C ASP A 225 3.89 11.87 11.39
N LEU A 226 3.43 13.09 11.08
CA LEU A 226 3.76 13.75 9.81
C LEU A 226 5.25 14.02 9.68
N ASP A 227 5.93 14.41 10.77
CA ASP A 227 7.37 14.65 10.77
C ASP A 227 8.17 13.35 10.53
N VAL A 228 7.66 12.20 10.99
CA VAL A 228 8.26 10.89 10.65
C VAL A 228 8.17 10.62 9.14
N TYR A 229 6.99 10.78 8.53
CA TYR A 229 6.83 10.56 7.08
C TYR A 229 7.64 11.56 6.27
N ALA A 230 7.54 12.85 6.59
CA ALA A 230 8.26 13.91 5.88
C ALA A 230 9.77 13.70 5.94
N GLY A 231 10.31 13.42 7.11
CA GLY A 231 11.76 13.21 7.30
C GLY A 231 12.32 12.04 6.49
N GLU A 232 11.53 10.98 6.26
CA GLU A 232 11.95 9.89 5.38
C GLU A 232 12.04 10.37 3.90
N PHE A 233 11.02 11.06 3.39
CA PHE A 233 11.02 11.54 2.00
C PHE A 233 11.92 12.75 1.75
N GLU A 234 12.10 13.64 2.71
CA GLU A 234 13.09 14.72 2.64
C GLU A 234 14.52 14.18 2.50
N ARG A 235 14.81 13.06 3.15
CA ARG A 235 16.10 12.38 3.08
C ARG A 235 16.29 11.59 1.78
N THR A 236 15.21 11.02 1.20
CA THR A 236 15.30 10.03 0.11
C THR A 236 14.90 10.57 -1.24
N GLY A 237 14.17 11.67 -1.30
CA GLY A 237 13.42 12.08 -2.49
C GLY A 237 12.20 11.16 -2.76
N LEU A 238 11.45 11.48 -3.79
CA LEU A 238 10.23 10.77 -4.20
C LEU A 238 10.45 9.86 -5.42
N THR A 239 11.57 9.97 -6.13
CA THR A 239 11.79 9.26 -7.41
C THR A 239 11.62 7.75 -7.26
N GLY A 240 12.16 7.13 -6.21
CA GLY A 240 12.02 5.70 -5.97
C GLY A 240 10.56 5.28 -5.82
N ALA A 241 9.79 6.03 -5.02
CA ALA A 241 8.36 5.78 -4.81
C ALA A 241 7.54 5.97 -6.09
N LEU A 242 7.83 7.03 -6.87
CA LEU A 242 7.15 7.34 -8.12
C LEU A 242 7.49 6.36 -9.24
N ASN A 243 8.66 5.72 -9.21
CA ASN A 243 9.04 4.71 -10.18
C ASN A 243 8.12 3.49 -10.17
N ARG A 244 7.41 3.21 -9.06
CA ARG A 244 6.37 2.19 -9.02
C ARG A 244 5.27 2.47 -10.07
N TYR A 245 4.79 3.70 -10.14
CA TYR A 245 3.78 4.12 -11.12
C TYR A 245 4.28 4.03 -12.57
N ARG A 246 5.57 4.27 -12.80
CA ARG A 246 6.21 4.28 -14.13
C ARG A 246 6.44 2.89 -14.71
N ASN A 247 6.18 1.82 -13.92
CA ASN A 247 6.30 0.43 -14.36
C ASN A 247 4.95 -0.23 -14.68
N MET A 248 3.82 0.47 -14.55
CA MET A 248 2.49 -0.14 -14.69
C MET A 248 2.27 -0.86 -16.02
N ASP A 249 2.70 -0.27 -17.13
CA ASP A 249 2.56 -0.88 -18.45
C ASP A 249 3.47 -2.09 -18.62
N ARG A 250 4.68 -2.02 -18.08
CA ARG A 250 5.62 -3.14 -18.10
C ARG A 250 5.10 -4.30 -17.25
N ASP A 251 4.56 -4.00 -16.07
CA ASP A 251 3.92 -5.01 -15.23
C ASP A 251 2.72 -5.66 -15.94
N TRP A 252 1.93 -4.88 -16.67
CA TRP A 252 0.82 -5.37 -17.48
C TRP A 252 1.30 -6.35 -18.57
N GLU A 253 2.43 -6.06 -19.23
CA GLU A 253 3.08 -6.96 -20.20
C GLU A 253 3.63 -8.21 -19.53
N GLU A 254 4.40 -8.06 -18.43
CA GLU A 254 5.05 -9.16 -17.72
C GLU A 254 4.05 -10.11 -17.03
N LEU A 255 2.92 -9.59 -16.56
CA LEU A 255 1.85 -10.37 -15.94
C LEU A 255 0.83 -10.95 -16.94
N ALA A 256 0.99 -10.70 -18.25
CA ALA A 256 0.08 -11.21 -19.28
C ALA A 256 -0.12 -12.75 -19.26
N PRO A 257 0.87 -13.59 -18.90
CA PRO A 257 0.67 -15.04 -18.73
C PRO A 257 -0.33 -15.42 -17.65
N HIS A 258 -0.59 -14.51 -16.68
CA HIS A 258 -1.51 -14.70 -15.57
C HIS A 258 -2.87 -13.99 -15.76
N ARG A 259 -3.21 -13.63 -16.99
CA ARG A 259 -4.49 -12.95 -17.31
C ARG A 259 -5.68 -13.72 -16.77
N GLY A 260 -6.52 -13.03 -16.00
CA GLY A 260 -7.74 -13.59 -15.41
C GLY A 260 -7.49 -14.61 -14.28
N ALA A 261 -6.25 -14.80 -13.84
CA ALA A 261 -5.93 -15.80 -12.84
C ALA A 261 -6.49 -15.43 -11.46
N PRO A 262 -7.18 -16.37 -10.77
CA PRO A 262 -7.66 -16.15 -9.41
C PRO A 262 -6.55 -16.38 -8.36
N ILE A 263 -6.65 -15.70 -7.24
CA ILE A 263 -5.90 -16.02 -6.02
C ILE A 263 -6.73 -17.03 -5.22
N LYS A 264 -6.21 -18.23 -5.01
CA LYS A 264 -6.94 -19.34 -4.40
C LYS A 264 -6.77 -19.46 -2.89
N GLN A 265 -5.75 -18.80 -2.35
CA GLN A 265 -5.46 -18.84 -0.91
C GLN A 265 -6.56 -18.16 -0.10
N PRO A 266 -6.69 -18.50 1.19
CA PRO A 266 -7.50 -17.73 2.11
C PRO A 266 -7.19 -16.25 1.99
N SER A 267 -8.21 -15.42 1.85
CA SER A 267 -8.03 -13.99 1.63
C SER A 267 -9.03 -13.16 2.47
N LEU A 268 -8.62 -11.93 2.76
CA LEU A 268 -9.42 -10.92 3.43
C LEU A 268 -9.36 -9.63 2.60
N PHE A 269 -10.49 -8.94 2.46
CA PHE A 269 -10.53 -7.58 1.94
C PHE A 269 -11.13 -6.62 2.97
N ILE A 270 -10.50 -5.45 3.12
CA ILE A 270 -11.01 -4.34 3.93
C ILE A 270 -10.90 -3.07 3.11
N GLY A 271 -12.04 -2.46 2.76
CA GLY A 271 -12.13 -1.19 2.04
C GLY A 271 -12.71 -0.08 2.90
N GLY A 272 -12.42 1.17 2.57
CA GLY A 272 -13.10 2.34 3.10
C GLY A 272 -14.30 2.72 2.23
N ALA A 273 -15.45 3.00 2.82
CA ALA A 273 -16.65 3.37 2.06
C ALA A 273 -16.50 4.72 1.34
N LEU A 274 -15.56 5.56 1.78
CA LEU A 274 -15.21 6.85 1.17
C LEU A 274 -13.87 6.81 0.42
N ASP A 275 -13.23 5.65 0.32
CA ASP A 275 -11.98 5.47 -0.43
C ASP A 275 -12.28 5.37 -1.93
N ALA A 276 -11.66 6.26 -2.70
CA ALA A 276 -11.79 6.26 -4.16
C ALA A 276 -11.34 4.95 -4.80
N SER A 277 -10.23 4.35 -4.30
CA SER A 277 -9.73 3.07 -4.82
C SER A 277 -10.75 1.94 -4.63
N THR A 278 -11.39 1.89 -3.47
CA THR A 278 -12.47 0.92 -3.17
C THR A 278 -13.70 1.16 -4.05
N THR A 279 -14.13 2.43 -4.17
CA THR A 279 -15.37 2.77 -4.88
C THR A 279 -15.25 2.65 -6.40
N TRP A 280 -14.13 3.06 -6.98
CA TRP A 280 -13.88 2.95 -8.44
C TRP A 280 -13.66 1.51 -8.90
N MET A 281 -13.22 0.64 -8.00
CA MET A 281 -13.00 -0.78 -8.29
C MET A 281 -14.09 -1.69 -7.71
N SER A 282 -15.31 -1.17 -7.50
CA SER A 282 -16.45 -1.96 -7.00
C SER A 282 -16.73 -3.21 -7.84
N ASP A 283 -16.61 -3.12 -9.16
CA ASP A 283 -16.76 -4.29 -10.06
C ASP A 283 -15.75 -5.41 -9.76
N ALA A 284 -14.54 -5.06 -9.30
CA ALA A 284 -13.55 -6.06 -8.87
C ALA A 284 -13.97 -6.74 -7.58
N ILE A 285 -14.60 -6.01 -6.65
CA ILE A 285 -15.16 -6.57 -5.41
C ILE A 285 -16.32 -7.51 -5.73
N ASP A 286 -17.22 -7.12 -6.62
CA ASP A 286 -18.34 -7.96 -7.08
C ASP A 286 -17.86 -9.25 -7.77
N ALA A 287 -16.67 -9.21 -8.38
CA ALA A 287 -16.05 -10.36 -9.02
C ALA A 287 -15.33 -11.33 -8.06
N TYR A 288 -15.23 -11.04 -6.77
CA TYR A 288 -14.52 -11.88 -5.77
C TYR A 288 -14.96 -13.34 -5.72
N PRO A 289 -16.26 -13.71 -5.94
CA PRO A 289 -16.62 -15.13 -5.98
C PRO A 289 -15.80 -15.95 -7.00
N THR A 290 -15.27 -15.31 -8.04
CA THR A 290 -14.47 -15.96 -9.07
C THR A 290 -12.98 -15.63 -8.98
N THR A 291 -12.63 -14.41 -8.55
CA THR A 291 -11.24 -13.92 -8.53
C THR A 291 -10.53 -14.22 -7.20
N LEU A 292 -11.28 -14.33 -6.11
CA LEU A 292 -10.80 -14.72 -4.78
C LEU A 292 -11.67 -15.86 -4.21
N PRO A 293 -11.65 -17.08 -4.80
CA PRO A 293 -12.50 -18.18 -4.35
C PRO A 293 -12.24 -18.62 -2.89
N GLY A 294 -11.08 -18.23 -2.32
CA GLY A 294 -10.71 -18.43 -0.93
C GLY A 294 -11.04 -17.24 0.01
N LEU A 295 -11.85 -16.28 -0.47
CA LEU A 295 -12.21 -15.11 0.34
C LEU A 295 -12.96 -15.51 1.61
N SER A 296 -12.37 -15.20 2.77
CA SER A 296 -12.99 -15.44 4.08
C SER A 296 -13.99 -14.36 4.44
N ALA A 297 -13.67 -13.10 4.15
CA ALA A 297 -14.53 -11.96 4.40
C ALA A 297 -14.15 -10.75 3.54
N SER A 298 -15.14 -9.90 3.24
CA SER A 298 -15.01 -8.61 2.61
C SER A 298 -15.74 -7.58 3.46
N HIS A 299 -15.03 -6.54 3.92
CA HIS A 299 -15.56 -5.51 4.79
C HIS A 299 -15.41 -4.13 4.14
N LEU A 300 -16.47 -3.33 4.18
CA LEU A 300 -16.43 -1.91 3.86
C LEU A 300 -16.68 -1.13 5.14
N LEU A 301 -15.70 -0.33 5.55
CA LEU A 301 -15.76 0.45 6.78
C LEU A 301 -16.44 1.78 6.52
N ASP A 302 -17.56 2.03 7.20
CA ASP A 302 -18.29 3.29 7.12
C ASP A 302 -17.43 4.45 7.63
N ALA A 303 -17.60 5.64 7.02
CA ALA A 303 -16.87 6.86 7.38
C ALA A 303 -15.34 6.63 7.47
N CYS A 304 -14.80 5.89 6.52
CA CYS A 304 -13.39 5.57 6.39
C CYS A 304 -12.93 5.89 4.98
N GLY A 305 -11.83 6.64 4.86
CA GLY A 305 -11.18 7.00 3.61
C GLY A 305 -10.12 5.99 3.20
N HIS A 306 -9.06 6.50 2.59
CA HIS A 306 -8.00 5.68 2.00
C HIS A 306 -7.06 5.04 3.03
N TRP A 307 -6.76 5.76 4.12
CA TRP A 307 -5.74 5.35 5.10
C TRP A 307 -6.31 4.41 6.17
N ILE A 308 -6.96 3.35 5.73
CA ILE A 308 -7.84 2.46 6.49
C ILE A 308 -7.22 2.01 7.82
N GLN A 309 -5.97 1.49 7.78
CA GLN A 309 -5.27 0.98 8.96
C GLN A 309 -4.85 2.09 9.95
N GLN A 310 -4.90 3.34 9.50
CA GLN A 310 -4.56 4.51 10.29
C GLN A 310 -5.81 5.28 10.76
N GLU A 311 -6.86 5.34 9.93
CA GLU A 311 -8.14 5.98 10.26
C GLU A 311 -8.97 5.14 11.24
N ARG A 312 -8.94 3.81 11.08
CA ARG A 312 -9.74 2.85 11.86
C ARG A 312 -8.88 1.72 12.43
N PRO A 313 -7.81 2.04 13.19
CA PRO A 313 -6.81 1.05 13.61
C PRO A 313 -7.40 -0.10 14.43
N ASP A 314 -8.28 0.19 15.39
CA ASP A 314 -8.84 -0.83 16.28
C ASP A 314 -9.75 -1.80 15.53
N GLU A 315 -10.54 -1.29 14.58
CA GLU A 315 -11.41 -2.11 13.76
C GLU A 315 -10.63 -2.98 12.79
N VAL A 316 -9.62 -2.41 12.12
CA VAL A 316 -8.70 -3.15 11.24
C VAL A 316 -7.94 -4.22 12.03
N ASN A 317 -7.42 -3.89 13.22
CA ASN A 317 -6.72 -4.85 14.08
C ASN A 317 -7.62 -6.03 14.45
N ARG A 318 -8.85 -5.76 14.87
CA ARG A 318 -9.82 -6.82 15.18
C ARG A 318 -10.10 -7.70 13.96
N LEU A 319 -10.41 -7.11 12.81
CA LEU A 319 -10.71 -7.86 11.58
C LEU A 319 -9.53 -8.72 11.13
N LEU A 320 -8.30 -8.17 11.20
CA LEU A 320 -7.09 -8.91 10.87
C LEU A 320 -6.85 -10.08 11.83
N THR A 321 -6.93 -9.84 13.13
CA THR A 321 -6.67 -10.89 14.15
C THR A 321 -7.73 -11.98 14.12
N ASP A 322 -9.01 -11.62 13.96
CA ASP A 322 -10.11 -12.59 13.82
C ASP A 322 -9.90 -13.47 12.58
N TRP A 323 -9.56 -12.86 11.43
CA TRP A 323 -9.26 -13.62 10.22
C TRP A 323 -8.04 -14.52 10.37
N LEU A 324 -6.92 -14.00 10.90
CA LEU A 324 -5.70 -14.76 11.08
C LEU A 324 -5.90 -15.97 12.00
N ALA A 325 -6.76 -15.86 13.01
CA ALA A 325 -7.10 -16.99 13.90
C ALA A 325 -7.77 -18.13 13.11
N THR A 326 -8.54 -17.85 12.06
CA THR A 326 -9.16 -18.90 11.22
C THR A 326 -8.14 -19.69 10.38
N LEU A 327 -6.93 -19.16 10.20
CA LEU A 327 -5.87 -19.79 9.41
C LEU A 327 -5.01 -20.80 10.20
N GLN A 328 -5.23 -20.92 11.50
CA GLN A 328 -4.46 -21.79 12.40
C GLN A 328 -5.13 -23.15 12.64
N GLY A 329 -6.32 -23.35 12.08
CA GLY A 329 -7.15 -24.57 12.22
C GLY A 329 -6.82 -25.68 11.23
#